data_7371fe3b462e4ea42820642da0b79cd0
#
_entry.id   7371fe3b462e4ea42820642da0b79cd0
#
_cell.length_a   1.000
_cell.length_b   1.000
_cell.length_c   1.000
_cell.angle_alpha   90.00
_cell.angle_beta   90.00
_cell.angle_gamma   90.00
#
_symmetry.space_group_name_H-M   'P 1'
#
loop_
_entity.id
_entity.type
_entity.pdbx_description
1 polymer ?
#
loop_
_entity_poly.entity_id
_entity_poly.type
_entity_poly.pdbx_seq_one_letter_code
_entity_poly.pdbx_strand_id
1 'polypeptide(L)'
;MAEIVIRAEEASDIAPICHVVTAAFAAVVHSNQKESLLVDELRKSNALNVSLVAECNDQIVGHIAFSPVTVDGRACAWFGLAPLAVLPLYQRRGLGTRLINAGLESLRVMGAEGCVVLGEPDYYGRFGFGYHSELILDNVPAHFFLAHSFTGKYPRGKIQYHRAFELCA
;
A
#
# COMPACT_ATOMS: atom_id res chain seq x y z
N MET A 1 3.26 22.02 18.16
CA MET A 1 3.41 21.09 17.02
C MET A 1 2.05 20.67 16.51
N ALA A 2 1.89 20.65 15.22
CA ALA A 2 0.64 20.20 14.61
C ALA A 2 0.44 18.70 14.86
N GLU A 3 -0.76 18.33 15.25
CA GLU A 3 -1.12 16.93 15.45
C GLU A 3 -1.39 16.24 14.11
N ILE A 4 -0.85 15.02 13.95
CA ILE A 4 -1.15 14.17 12.82
C ILE A 4 -2.17 13.12 13.23
N VAL A 5 -3.28 13.05 12.49
CA VAL A 5 -4.32 12.05 12.70
C VAL A 5 -4.31 11.07 11.53
N ILE A 6 -4.28 9.77 11.83
CA ILE A 6 -4.43 8.71 10.83
C ILE A 6 -5.88 8.21 10.93
N ARG A 7 -6.59 8.23 9.82
CA ARG A 7 -7.99 7.80 9.77
C ARG A 7 -8.35 7.21 8.40
N ALA A 8 -9.48 6.53 8.32
CA ALA A 8 -10.00 6.04 7.05
C ALA A 8 -10.37 7.23 6.14
N GLU A 9 -10.24 7.01 4.83
CA GLU A 9 -10.65 8.04 3.87
C GLU A 9 -12.17 8.26 3.92
N GLU A 10 -12.57 9.49 3.64
CA GLU A 10 -13.95 9.89 3.44
C GLU A 10 -14.12 10.38 1.99
N ALA A 11 -15.37 10.53 1.54
CA ALA A 11 -15.65 10.96 0.17
C ALA A 11 -14.97 12.30 -0.18
N SER A 12 -14.88 13.22 0.78
CA SER A 12 -14.24 14.52 0.60
C SER A 12 -12.71 14.43 0.46
N ASP A 13 -12.11 13.27 0.74
CA ASP A 13 -10.66 13.07 0.65
C ASP A 13 -10.20 12.65 -0.75
N ILE A 14 -11.11 12.29 -1.65
CA ILE A 14 -10.74 11.73 -2.97
C ILE A 14 -9.81 12.68 -3.74
N ALA A 15 -10.17 13.94 -3.86
CA ALA A 15 -9.34 14.93 -4.55
C ALA A 15 -8.04 15.25 -3.79
N PRO A 16 -8.05 15.46 -2.47
CA PRO A 16 -6.81 15.58 -1.70
C PRO A 16 -5.88 14.37 -1.81
N ILE A 17 -6.38 13.15 -1.81
CA ILE A 17 -5.57 11.94 -2.01
C ILE A 17 -4.89 11.98 -3.38
N CYS A 18 -5.62 12.31 -4.43
CA CYS A 18 -5.05 12.44 -5.77
C CYS A 18 -3.87 13.44 -5.77
N HIS A 19 -4.04 14.57 -5.11
CA HIS A 19 -2.99 15.58 -4.99
C HIS A 19 -1.75 15.03 -4.25
N VAL A 20 -1.96 14.39 -3.10
CA VAL A 20 -0.86 13.84 -2.30
C VAL A 20 -0.10 12.76 -3.05
N VAL A 21 -0.81 11.83 -3.67
CA VAL A 21 -0.20 10.73 -4.43
C VAL A 21 0.59 11.29 -5.62
N THR A 22 0.01 12.21 -6.37
CA THR A 22 0.69 12.84 -7.52
C THR A 22 1.96 13.57 -7.07
N ALA A 23 1.87 14.38 -6.01
CA ALA A 23 3.00 15.16 -5.51
C ALA A 23 4.12 14.26 -4.96
N ALA A 24 3.75 13.18 -4.24
CA ALA A 24 4.73 12.27 -3.66
C ALA A 24 5.54 11.52 -4.72
N PHE A 25 4.91 11.15 -5.84
CA PHE A 25 5.57 10.39 -6.90
C PHE A 25 6.16 11.25 -8.02
N ALA A 26 5.94 12.55 -8.01
CA ALA A 26 6.40 13.46 -9.07
C ALA A 26 7.92 13.38 -9.34
N ALA A 27 8.73 13.20 -8.30
CA ALA A 27 10.18 13.12 -8.39
C ALA A 27 10.72 11.68 -8.29
N VAL A 28 9.86 10.66 -8.25
CA VAL A 28 10.29 9.26 -8.15
C VAL A 28 10.68 8.75 -9.53
N VAL A 29 11.96 8.40 -9.68
CA VAL A 29 12.56 8.03 -10.98
C VAL A 29 11.87 6.82 -11.62
N HIS A 30 11.49 5.82 -10.82
CA HIS A 30 10.88 4.58 -11.33
C HIS A 30 9.36 4.63 -11.40
N SER A 31 8.75 5.78 -11.09
CA SER A 31 7.31 5.93 -11.17
C SER A 31 6.87 6.15 -12.62
N ASN A 32 5.75 5.53 -12.99
CA ASN A 32 5.07 5.80 -14.25
C ASN A 32 4.11 6.98 -14.18
N GLN A 33 4.03 7.64 -13.00
CA GLN A 33 3.14 8.79 -12.72
C GLN A 33 1.64 8.45 -12.81
N LYS A 34 1.30 7.17 -12.66
CA LYS A 34 -0.09 6.68 -12.72
C LYS A 34 -0.62 6.19 -11.36
N GLU A 35 0.09 6.45 -10.28
CA GLU A 35 -0.30 5.97 -8.95
C GLU A 35 -1.65 6.52 -8.50
N SER A 36 -1.98 7.76 -8.83
CA SER A 36 -3.29 8.33 -8.48
C SER A 36 -4.42 7.69 -9.29
N LEU A 37 -4.17 7.35 -10.56
CA LEU A 37 -5.14 6.62 -11.38
C LEU A 37 -5.37 5.22 -10.83
N LEU A 38 -4.32 4.57 -10.34
CA LEU A 38 -4.42 3.26 -9.70
C LEU A 38 -5.37 3.31 -8.50
N VAL A 39 -5.22 4.30 -7.63
CA VAL A 39 -6.10 4.46 -6.47
C VAL A 39 -7.56 4.63 -6.91
N ASP A 40 -7.81 5.47 -7.93
CA ASP A 40 -9.15 5.68 -8.46
C ASP A 40 -9.75 4.40 -9.04
N GLU A 41 -8.98 3.62 -9.80
CA GLU A 41 -9.43 2.35 -10.38
C GLU A 41 -9.74 1.32 -9.30
N LEU A 42 -8.90 1.22 -8.27
CA LEU A 42 -9.17 0.35 -7.13
C LEU A 42 -10.46 0.75 -6.41
N ARG A 43 -10.69 2.05 -6.23
CA ARG A 43 -11.90 2.56 -5.60
C ARG A 43 -13.14 2.22 -6.43
N LYS A 44 -13.11 2.46 -7.73
CA LYS A 44 -14.21 2.15 -8.65
C LYS A 44 -14.54 0.66 -8.69
N SER A 45 -13.55 -0.19 -8.53
CA SER A 45 -13.68 -1.65 -8.57
C SER A 45 -14.05 -2.26 -7.21
N ASN A 46 -14.30 -1.46 -6.18
CA ASN A 46 -14.50 -1.90 -4.80
C ASN A 46 -13.34 -2.75 -4.27
N ALA A 47 -12.14 -2.50 -4.76
CA ALA A 47 -10.92 -3.22 -4.38
C ALA A 47 -10.00 -2.39 -3.48
N LEU A 48 -10.42 -1.19 -3.09
CA LEU A 48 -9.69 -0.35 -2.15
C LEU A 48 -10.14 -0.69 -0.73
N ASN A 49 -9.72 -1.88 -0.25
CA ASN A 49 -10.21 -2.46 0.98
C ASN A 49 -9.77 -1.73 2.24
N VAL A 50 -8.56 -1.19 2.22
CA VAL A 50 -8.05 -0.28 3.25
C VAL A 50 -7.48 0.92 2.56
N SER A 51 -7.96 2.10 2.92
CA SER A 51 -7.46 3.38 2.44
C SER A 51 -7.44 4.34 3.63
N LEU A 52 -6.23 4.71 4.06
CA LEU A 52 -6.03 5.57 5.21
C LEU A 52 -5.34 6.86 4.78
N VAL A 53 -5.73 7.95 5.43
CA VAL A 53 -5.12 9.26 5.21
C VAL A 53 -4.41 9.72 6.48
N ALA A 54 -3.35 10.50 6.30
CA ALA A 54 -2.71 11.26 7.36
C ALA A 54 -3.15 12.71 7.22
N GLU A 55 -3.79 13.23 8.25
CA GLU A 55 -4.32 14.60 8.26
C GLU A 55 -3.55 15.46 9.26
N CYS A 56 -3.18 16.64 8.82
CA CYS A 56 -2.47 17.64 9.63
C CYS A 56 -3.10 19.00 9.40
N ASN A 57 -3.62 19.65 10.46
CA ASN A 57 -4.28 20.95 10.35
C ASN A 57 -5.36 20.97 9.24
N ASP A 58 -6.23 19.99 9.25
CA ASP A 58 -7.32 19.83 8.25
C ASP A 58 -6.84 19.66 6.82
N GLN A 59 -5.56 19.34 6.62
CA GLN A 59 -4.98 19.05 5.32
C GLN A 59 -4.53 17.58 5.24
N ILE A 60 -4.86 16.90 4.13
CA ILE A 60 -4.34 15.55 3.88
C ILE A 60 -2.88 15.67 3.41
N VAL A 61 -1.99 15.00 4.12
CA VAL A 61 -0.55 15.05 3.88
C VAL A 61 0.07 13.68 3.59
N GLY A 62 -0.69 12.61 3.74
CA GLY A 62 -0.25 11.26 3.46
C GLY A 62 -1.40 10.33 3.14
N HIS A 63 -1.09 9.22 2.47
CA HIS A 63 -2.07 8.20 2.07
C HIS A 63 -1.42 6.84 1.96
N ILE A 64 -2.16 5.79 2.34
CA ILE A 64 -1.77 4.41 2.11
C ILE A 64 -2.99 3.61 1.68
N ALA A 65 -2.79 2.69 0.73
CA ALA A 65 -3.84 1.84 0.23
C ALA A 65 -3.44 0.38 0.23
N PHE A 66 -4.43 -0.48 0.43
CA PHE A 66 -4.26 -1.93 0.36
C PHE A 66 -5.39 -2.50 -0.50
N SER A 67 -5.04 -3.44 -1.37
CA SER A 67 -5.99 -4.09 -2.27
C SER A 67 -5.75 -5.60 -2.30
N PRO A 68 -6.76 -6.41 -2.66
CA PRO A 68 -6.64 -7.86 -2.61
C PRO A 68 -5.65 -8.36 -3.67
N VAL A 69 -4.94 -9.43 -3.33
CA VAL A 69 -4.13 -10.19 -4.28
C VAL A 69 -4.70 -11.60 -4.41
N THR A 70 -4.28 -12.32 -5.44
CA THR A 70 -4.60 -13.74 -5.61
C THR A 70 -3.32 -14.57 -5.55
N VAL A 71 -3.48 -15.85 -5.23
CA VAL A 71 -2.40 -16.84 -5.27
C VAL A 71 -2.79 -17.89 -6.31
N ASP A 72 -1.99 -18.03 -7.37
CA ASP A 72 -2.28 -18.92 -8.50
C ASP A 72 -3.70 -18.71 -9.06
N GLY A 73 -4.14 -17.45 -9.15
CA GLY A 73 -5.46 -17.08 -9.64
C GLY A 73 -6.61 -17.30 -8.66
N ARG A 74 -6.32 -17.75 -7.44
CA ARG A 74 -7.36 -18.02 -6.42
C ARG A 74 -7.45 -16.88 -5.42
N ALA A 75 -8.69 -16.54 -5.04
CA ALA A 75 -8.93 -15.56 -3.97
C ALA A 75 -8.34 -16.05 -2.66
N CYS A 76 -7.80 -15.14 -1.88
CA CYS A 76 -7.20 -15.42 -0.58
C CYS A 76 -7.35 -14.19 0.33
N ALA A 77 -7.00 -14.35 1.61
CA ALA A 77 -7.06 -13.25 2.57
C ALA A 77 -5.72 -12.50 2.68
N TRP A 78 -5.03 -12.34 1.57
CA TRP A 78 -3.80 -11.57 1.45
C TRP A 78 -4.03 -10.30 0.65
N PHE A 79 -3.30 -9.25 1.01
CA PHE A 79 -3.44 -7.93 0.42
C PHE A 79 -2.09 -7.38 -0.01
N GLY A 80 -2.11 -6.53 -1.02
CA GLY A 80 -0.92 -5.80 -1.47
C GLY A 80 -0.96 -4.36 -0.96
N LEU A 81 0.17 -3.90 -0.44
CA LEU A 81 0.37 -2.52 -0.01
C LEU A 81 0.85 -1.71 -1.21
N ALA A 82 0.02 -0.83 -1.72
CA ALA A 82 0.39 0.15 -2.75
C ALA A 82 -0.80 1.05 -3.08
N PRO A 83 -0.59 2.33 -3.29
CA PRO A 83 0.64 3.06 -3.01
C PRO A 83 0.76 3.52 -1.57
N LEU A 84 1.95 3.93 -1.18
CA LEU A 84 2.23 4.69 0.04
C LEU A 84 2.76 6.05 -0.38
N ALA A 85 2.12 7.11 0.04
CA ALA A 85 2.47 8.47 -0.36
C ALA A 85 2.48 9.42 0.83
N VAL A 86 3.51 10.25 0.90
CA VAL A 86 3.62 11.35 1.88
C VAL A 86 4.09 12.59 1.12
N LEU A 87 3.43 13.72 1.34
CA LEU A 87 3.84 14.98 0.73
C LEU A 87 5.33 15.24 1.02
N PRO A 88 6.10 15.72 0.03
CA PRO A 88 7.54 15.92 0.20
C PRO A 88 7.92 16.71 1.47
N LEU A 89 7.19 17.77 1.79
CA LEU A 89 7.46 18.59 2.99
C LEU A 89 7.20 17.86 4.31
N TYR A 90 6.48 16.74 4.27
CA TYR A 90 6.12 15.95 5.45
C TYR A 90 6.87 14.64 5.55
N GLN A 91 7.76 14.34 4.58
CA GLN A 91 8.60 13.15 4.59
C GLN A 91 9.66 13.23 5.69
N ARG A 92 10.17 12.04 6.09
CA ARG A 92 11.20 11.88 7.13
C ARG A 92 10.76 12.35 8.51
N ARG A 93 9.46 12.35 8.76
CA ARG A 93 8.87 12.69 10.06
C ARG A 93 8.09 11.53 10.68
N GLY A 94 8.27 10.31 10.15
CA GLY A 94 7.61 9.12 10.66
C GLY A 94 6.18 8.89 10.19
N LEU A 95 5.67 9.69 9.25
CA LEU A 95 4.29 9.52 8.74
C LEU A 95 4.11 8.21 7.99
N GLY A 96 5.09 7.83 7.15
CA GLY A 96 5.07 6.55 6.45
C GLY A 96 4.97 5.39 7.43
N THR A 97 5.77 5.42 8.48
CA THR A 97 5.74 4.43 9.55
C THR A 97 4.37 4.33 10.21
N ARG A 98 3.76 5.48 10.54
CA ARG A 98 2.43 5.51 11.15
C ARG A 98 1.36 4.97 10.22
N LEU A 99 1.40 5.33 8.95
CA LEU A 99 0.48 4.84 7.94
C LEU A 99 0.60 3.33 7.74
N ILE A 100 1.82 2.80 7.64
CA ILE A 100 2.04 1.35 7.49
C ILE A 100 1.51 0.61 8.72
N ASN A 101 1.86 1.03 9.92
CA ASN A 101 1.42 0.36 11.14
C ASN A 101 -0.11 0.39 11.28
N ALA A 102 -0.74 1.53 11.01
CA ALA A 102 -2.20 1.65 11.04
C ALA A 102 -2.86 0.77 9.98
N GLY A 103 -2.28 0.71 8.78
CA GLY A 103 -2.78 -0.12 7.69
C GLY A 103 -2.70 -1.60 8.00
N LEU A 104 -1.55 -2.07 8.51
CA LEU A 104 -1.38 -3.47 8.92
C LEU A 104 -2.36 -3.84 10.03
N GLU A 105 -2.58 -2.95 10.99
CA GLU A 105 -3.57 -3.19 12.03
C GLU A 105 -5.00 -3.27 11.48
N SER A 106 -5.34 -2.40 10.53
CA SER A 106 -6.64 -2.45 9.86
C SER A 106 -6.84 -3.79 9.14
N LEU A 107 -5.80 -4.31 8.48
CA LEU A 107 -5.85 -5.62 7.83
C LEU A 107 -6.07 -6.74 8.86
N ARG A 108 -5.37 -6.71 10.00
CA ARG A 108 -5.56 -7.71 11.06
C ARG A 108 -6.98 -7.71 11.60
N VAL A 109 -7.53 -6.54 11.85
CA VAL A 109 -8.89 -6.38 12.38
C VAL A 109 -9.94 -6.96 11.42
N MET A 110 -9.74 -6.83 10.10
CA MET A 110 -10.67 -7.39 9.12
C MET A 110 -10.44 -8.88 8.85
N GLY A 111 -9.50 -9.52 9.53
CA GLY A 111 -9.23 -10.94 9.39
C GLY A 111 -8.29 -11.33 8.27
N ALA A 112 -7.51 -10.40 7.75
CA ALA A 112 -6.49 -10.70 6.75
C ALA A 112 -5.43 -11.66 7.31
N GLU A 113 -4.89 -12.51 6.44
CA GLU A 113 -3.86 -13.47 6.81
C GLU A 113 -2.44 -12.94 6.58
N GLY A 114 -2.29 -11.91 5.75
CA GLY A 114 -1.00 -11.31 5.49
C GLY A 114 -1.04 -10.23 4.44
N CYS A 115 0.13 -9.67 4.20
CA CYS A 115 0.33 -8.55 3.29
C CYS A 115 1.62 -8.73 2.49
N VAL A 116 1.60 -8.34 1.23
CA VAL A 116 2.79 -8.30 0.37
C VAL A 116 3.08 -6.86 -0.02
N VAL A 117 4.34 -6.59 -0.33
CA VAL A 117 4.78 -5.26 -0.80
C VAL A 117 5.97 -5.43 -1.74
N LEU A 118 6.03 -4.60 -2.76
CA LEU A 118 7.20 -4.45 -3.61
C LEU A 118 7.94 -3.19 -3.16
N GLY A 119 9.13 -3.35 -2.59
CA GLY A 119 9.88 -2.21 -2.07
C GLY A 119 11.20 -2.57 -1.43
N GLU A 120 11.84 -1.61 -0.78
CA GLU A 120 13.16 -1.76 -0.20
C GLU A 120 13.14 -2.65 1.04
N PRO A 121 13.93 -3.75 1.05
CA PRO A 121 13.96 -4.68 2.19
C PRO A 121 14.36 -4.01 3.51
N ASP A 122 15.32 -3.10 3.49
CA ASP A 122 15.75 -2.41 4.70
C ASP A 122 14.65 -1.54 5.30
N TYR A 123 13.85 -0.92 4.47
CA TYR A 123 12.73 -0.10 4.93
C TYR A 123 11.59 -0.98 5.46
N TYR A 124 11.09 -1.88 4.62
CA TYR A 124 9.90 -2.68 4.96
C TYR A 124 10.21 -3.80 5.97
N GLY A 125 11.48 -4.22 6.09
CA GLY A 125 11.90 -5.19 7.10
C GLY A 125 11.59 -4.74 8.52
N ARG A 126 11.60 -3.43 8.77
CA ARG A 126 11.24 -2.86 10.09
C ARG A 126 9.80 -3.15 10.50
N PHE A 127 8.93 -3.46 9.53
CA PHE A 127 7.52 -3.75 9.77
C PHE A 127 7.20 -5.25 9.72
N GLY A 128 8.22 -6.10 9.63
CA GLY A 128 8.05 -7.54 9.59
C GLY A 128 7.97 -8.15 8.20
N PHE A 129 8.16 -7.36 7.15
CA PHE A 129 8.21 -7.87 5.78
C PHE A 129 9.56 -8.52 5.49
N GLY A 130 9.54 -9.63 4.77
CA GLY A 130 10.75 -10.30 4.33
C GLY A 130 10.55 -11.05 3.02
N TYR A 131 11.67 -11.41 2.39
CA TYR A 131 11.66 -12.20 1.18
C TYR A 131 11.28 -13.66 1.48
N HIS A 132 10.42 -14.23 0.66
CA HIS A 132 10.01 -15.64 0.73
C HIS A 132 10.05 -16.23 -0.67
N SER A 133 10.93 -17.21 -0.87
CA SER A 133 11.20 -17.80 -2.18
C SER A 133 9.98 -18.51 -2.80
N GLU A 134 9.01 -18.88 -1.99
CA GLU A 134 7.80 -19.59 -2.43
C GLU A 134 6.70 -18.64 -2.96
N LEU A 135 6.82 -17.35 -2.67
CA LEU A 135 5.91 -16.33 -3.17
C LEU A 135 6.55 -15.62 -4.36
N ILE A 136 5.92 -15.72 -5.51
CA ILE A 136 6.48 -15.25 -6.78
C ILE A 136 5.64 -14.12 -7.33
N LEU A 137 6.28 -13.02 -7.68
CA LEU A 137 5.70 -11.95 -8.46
C LEU A 137 6.52 -11.81 -9.74
N ASP A 138 5.86 -11.94 -10.90
CA ASP A 138 6.55 -11.89 -12.20
C ASP A 138 7.07 -10.48 -12.51
N ASN A 139 8.14 -10.43 -13.29
CA ASN A 139 8.70 -9.20 -13.88
C ASN A 139 9.22 -8.18 -12.88
N VAL A 140 9.58 -8.65 -11.68
CA VAL A 140 10.20 -7.79 -10.66
C VAL A 140 11.44 -8.49 -10.10
N PRO A 141 12.41 -7.73 -9.55
CA PRO A 141 13.54 -8.35 -8.84
C PRO A 141 13.01 -9.08 -7.60
N ALA A 142 13.33 -10.39 -7.49
CA ALA A 142 12.74 -11.27 -6.48
C ALA A 142 12.93 -10.77 -5.04
N HIS A 143 14.11 -10.24 -4.72
CA HIS A 143 14.43 -9.82 -3.35
C HIS A 143 13.73 -8.54 -2.90
N PHE A 144 13.06 -7.83 -3.80
CA PHE A 144 12.26 -6.64 -3.49
C PHE A 144 10.78 -6.98 -3.30
N PHE A 145 10.37 -8.22 -3.56
CA PHE A 145 9.00 -8.66 -3.29
C PHE A 145 8.95 -9.31 -1.91
N LEU A 146 8.28 -8.64 -0.99
CA LEU A 146 8.34 -8.94 0.43
C LEU A 146 6.95 -9.30 0.96
N ALA A 147 6.92 -10.13 2.00
CA ALA A 147 5.67 -10.58 2.60
C ALA A 147 5.75 -10.56 4.13
N HIS A 148 4.61 -10.30 4.75
CA HIS A 148 4.44 -10.37 6.20
C HIS A 148 3.16 -11.15 6.50
N SER A 149 3.31 -12.30 7.15
CA SER A 149 2.17 -13.15 7.56
C SER A 149 1.70 -12.77 8.96
N PHE A 150 0.39 -12.65 9.12
CA PHE A 150 -0.23 -12.42 10.44
C PHE A 150 -0.52 -13.73 11.19
N THR A 151 -0.42 -14.87 10.50
CA THR A 151 -0.69 -16.21 11.07
C THR A 151 0.57 -17.03 11.29
N GLY A 152 1.70 -16.59 10.76
CA GLY A 152 2.93 -17.39 10.70
C GLY A 152 3.01 -18.33 9.52
N LYS A 153 1.94 -18.45 8.72
CA LYS A 153 1.90 -19.29 7.53
C LYS A 153 1.97 -18.43 6.28
N TYR A 154 2.64 -18.95 5.24
CA TYR A 154 2.78 -18.28 3.95
C TYR A 154 2.18 -19.16 2.86
N PRO A 155 1.40 -18.60 1.93
CA PRO A 155 0.97 -19.35 0.77
C PRO A 155 2.17 -19.63 -0.14
N ARG A 156 2.01 -20.58 -1.05
CA ARG A 156 3.00 -20.93 -2.05
C ARG A 156 2.39 -20.72 -3.42
N GLY A 157 3.04 -19.95 -4.27
CA GLY A 157 2.59 -19.77 -5.63
C GLY A 157 2.82 -18.38 -6.17
N LYS A 158 2.20 -18.11 -7.31
CA LYS A 158 2.30 -16.85 -8.03
C LYS A 158 1.27 -15.87 -7.48
N ILE A 159 1.77 -14.74 -6.99
CA ILE A 159 0.95 -13.63 -6.52
C ILE A 159 0.58 -12.76 -7.73
N GLN A 160 -0.68 -12.37 -7.81
CA GLN A 160 -1.14 -11.37 -8.76
C GLN A 160 -1.88 -10.26 -8.01
N TYR A 161 -1.49 -9.03 -8.28
CA TYR A 161 -2.23 -7.86 -7.81
C TYR A 161 -3.54 -7.72 -8.57
N HIS A 162 -4.43 -6.88 -8.06
CA HIS A 162 -5.68 -6.57 -8.73
C HIS A 162 -5.41 -6.03 -10.16
N ARG A 163 -6.32 -6.32 -11.10
CA ARG A 163 -6.19 -5.93 -12.51
C ARG A 163 -5.98 -4.42 -12.73
N ALA A 164 -6.38 -3.59 -11.76
CA ALA A 164 -6.15 -2.15 -11.82
C ALA A 164 -4.66 -1.83 -11.99
N PHE A 165 -3.77 -2.65 -11.43
CA PHE A 165 -2.32 -2.49 -11.58
C PHE A 165 -1.86 -2.70 -13.02
N GLU A 166 -2.54 -3.56 -13.78
CA GLU A 166 -2.25 -3.77 -15.21
C GLU A 166 -2.77 -2.60 -16.05
N LEU A 167 -3.95 -2.09 -15.73
CA LEU A 167 -4.56 -0.96 -16.43
C LEU A 167 -3.75 0.33 -16.26
N CYS A 168 -3.03 0.45 -15.14
CA CYS A 168 -2.22 1.63 -14.80
C CYS A 168 -0.72 1.35 -14.92
N ALA A 169 -0.34 0.29 -15.58
CA ALA A 169 1.07 -0.07 -15.79
C ALA A 169 1.77 0.85 -16.80
#